data_64e6cb5b37036be1644bb32480ad70bd
#
_entry.id   64e6cb5b37036be1644bb32480ad70bd
#
_cell.length_a   1.000
_cell.length_b   1.000
_cell.length_c   1.000
_cell.angle_alpha   90.00
_cell.angle_beta   90.00
_cell.angle_gamma   90.00
#
_symmetry.space_group_name_H-M   'P 1'
#
loop_
_entity.id
_entity.type
_entity.pdbx_description
1 polymer ?
#
loop_
_entity_poly.entity_id
_entity_poly.type
_entity_poly.pdbx_seq_one_letter_code
_entity_poly.pdbx_strand_id
1 'polypeptide(L)' 'MPEQSGSEPPVVSFLSDYGLTDEFVGVCKAVVLRAAPSAQIIDVTHGIPPFDVRAGALALARSVQYLPPGVVLA' A
#
# COMPACT_ATOMS: atom_id res chain seq x y z
N MET A 1 2.43 -22.40 2.51
CA MET A 1 1.97 -22.18 2.19
C MET A 1 1.47 -22.11 1.59
N PRO A 2 1.39 -22.15 1.36
CA PRO A 2 0.93 -21.92 0.73
C PRO A 2 0.24 -21.60 0.23
N GLU A 3 -0.02 -21.47 0.62
CA GLU A 3 -0.64 -21.17 0.28
C GLU A 3 -1.42 -20.35 -0.26
N GLN A 4 -1.29 -19.71 -0.39
CA GLN A 4 -1.78 -18.72 -1.15
C GLN A 4 -1.74 -19.02 -2.50
N SER A 5 -1.31 -19.81 -2.92
CA SER A 5 -1.22 -20.48 -4.10
C SER A 5 -1.83 -19.84 -5.24
N GLY A 6 -1.72 -18.87 -5.70
CA GLY A 6 -2.23 -18.38 -6.94
C GLY A 6 -3.75 -18.26 -7.04
N SER A 7 -4.46 -18.78 -6.11
CA SER A 7 -5.91 -18.69 -6.16
C SER A 7 -6.40 -17.36 -5.60
N GLU A 8 -5.59 -16.65 -4.87
CA GLU A 8 -5.97 -15.38 -4.28
C GLU A 8 -5.13 -14.27 -4.88
N PRO A 9 -5.74 -13.13 -5.20
CA PRO A 9 -4.96 -12.02 -5.71
C PRO A 9 -4.03 -11.47 -4.63
N PRO A 10 -2.86 -10.97 -5.01
CA PRO A 10 -1.99 -10.31 -4.05
C PRO A 10 -2.63 -9.01 -3.55
N VAL A 11 -2.40 -8.70 -2.29
CA VAL A 11 -2.88 -7.46 -1.70
C VAL A 11 -1.68 -6.57 -1.41
N VAL A 12 -1.77 -5.31 -1.83
CA VAL A 12 -0.74 -4.31 -1.58
C VAL A 12 -1.37 -3.22 -0.74
N SER A 13 -0.85 -3.02 0.46
CA SER A 13 -1.29 -1.94 1.34
C SER A 13 -0.31 -0.79 1.15
N PHE A 14 -0.80 0.37 0.72
CA PHE A 14 0.02 1.47 0.25
C PHE A 14 -0.09 2.66 1.20
N LEU A 15 1.04 3.13 1.68
CA LEU A 15 1.13 4.25 2.61
C LEU A 15 2.25 5.16 2.13
N SER A 16 2.01 6.46 2.09
CA SER A 16 3.02 7.38 1.59
C SER A 16 2.85 8.80 2.14
N ASP A 17 3.82 9.66 1.80
CA ASP A 17 3.74 11.08 2.07
C ASP A 17 3.49 11.91 0.80
N TYR A 18 3.02 11.26 -0.28
CA TYR A 18 2.85 11.94 -1.55
C TYR A 18 1.66 12.88 -1.59
N GLY A 19 0.68 12.71 -0.71
CA GLY A 19 -0.56 13.46 -0.79
C GLY A 19 -1.43 13.00 -1.95
N LEU A 20 -2.52 13.68 -2.16
CA LEU A 20 -3.48 13.34 -3.21
C LEU A 20 -3.77 14.54 -4.11
N THR A 21 -2.91 15.56 -4.08
CA THR A 21 -3.16 16.77 -4.86
C THR A 21 -2.72 16.66 -6.31
N ASP A 22 -1.88 15.68 -6.62
CA ASP A 22 -1.46 15.43 -8.00
C ASP A 22 -1.67 13.97 -8.34
N GLU A 23 -1.15 13.56 -9.49
CA GLU A 23 -1.41 12.23 -10.04
C GLU A 23 -0.43 11.15 -9.55
N PHE A 24 0.52 11.48 -8.70
CA PHE A 24 1.63 10.57 -8.44
C PHE A 24 1.21 9.26 -7.79
N VAL A 25 0.28 9.31 -6.83
CA VAL A 25 -0.24 8.09 -6.21
C VAL A 25 -0.89 7.19 -7.27
N GLY A 26 -1.67 7.79 -8.17
CA GLY A 26 -2.30 7.04 -9.24
C GLY A 26 -1.28 6.39 -10.17
N VAL A 27 -0.20 7.10 -10.48
CA VAL A 27 0.89 6.54 -11.29
C VAL A 27 1.54 5.36 -10.60
N CYS A 28 1.79 5.46 -9.30
CA CYS A 28 2.37 4.36 -8.54
C CYS A 28 1.46 3.13 -8.59
N LYS A 29 0.15 3.33 -8.41
CA LYS A 29 -0.79 2.23 -8.47
C LYS A 29 -0.83 1.60 -9.86
N ALA A 30 -0.75 2.42 -10.90
CA ALA A 30 -0.72 1.90 -12.27
C ALA A 30 0.52 1.05 -12.50
N VAL A 31 1.67 1.45 -11.97
CA VAL A 31 2.91 0.67 -12.10
C VAL A 31 2.76 -0.66 -11.39
N VAL A 32 2.17 -0.66 -10.19
CA VAL A 32 1.93 -1.92 -9.46
C VAL A 32 1.02 -2.83 -10.26
N LEU A 33 -0.05 -2.30 -10.84
CA LEU A 33 -1.01 -3.13 -11.58
C LEU A 33 -0.47 -3.61 -12.91
N ARG A 34 0.49 -2.90 -13.50
CA ARG A 34 1.18 -3.41 -14.69
C ARG A 34 2.03 -4.62 -14.35
N ALA A 35 2.64 -4.62 -13.19
CA ALA A 35 3.48 -5.74 -12.76
C ALA A 35 2.64 -6.90 -12.22
N ALA A 36 1.52 -6.59 -11.58
CA ALA A 36 0.65 -7.59 -10.96
C ALA A 36 -0.81 -7.23 -11.25
N PRO A 37 -1.32 -7.57 -12.46
CA PRO A 37 -2.66 -7.13 -12.87
C PRO A 37 -3.80 -7.55 -11.97
N SER A 38 -3.65 -8.64 -11.22
CA SER A 38 -4.71 -9.09 -10.32
C SER A 38 -4.59 -8.53 -8.92
N ALA A 39 -3.59 -7.67 -8.66
CA ALA A 39 -3.38 -7.14 -7.31
C ALA A 39 -4.54 -6.26 -6.89
N GLN A 40 -4.82 -6.29 -5.59
CA GLN A 40 -5.76 -5.38 -4.97
C GLN A 40 -4.97 -4.40 -4.13
N ILE A 41 -5.28 -3.11 -4.26
CA ILE A 41 -4.52 -2.07 -3.58
C ILE A 41 -5.41 -1.44 -2.51
N ILE A 42 -4.89 -1.39 -1.28
CA ILE A 42 -5.55 -0.71 -0.18
C ILE A 42 -4.71 0.53 0.12
N ASP A 43 -5.32 1.71 0.02
CA ASP A 43 -4.65 2.94 0.42
C ASP A 43 -4.80 3.09 1.93
N VAL A 44 -3.71 2.96 2.66
CA VAL A 44 -3.74 3.18 4.10
C VAL A 44 -3.84 4.67 4.36
N THR A 45 -2.90 5.44 3.85
CA THR A 45 -2.95 6.90 3.84
C THR A 45 -1.85 7.43 2.93
N HIS A 46 -2.06 8.60 2.37
CA HIS A 46 -1.02 9.33 1.65
C HIS A 46 -0.81 10.71 2.26
N GLY A 47 -1.33 10.90 3.46
CA GLY A 47 -1.25 12.17 4.16
C GLY A 47 -0.17 12.23 5.25
N ILE A 48 0.84 11.35 5.19
CA ILE A 48 1.96 11.46 6.11
C ILE A 48 2.71 12.74 5.79
N PRO A 49 3.10 13.54 6.81
CA PRO A 49 3.90 14.74 6.53
C PRO A 49 5.19 14.36 5.80
N PRO A 50 5.65 15.18 4.84
CA PRO A 50 6.81 14.84 4.04
C PRO A 50 8.03 14.47 4.88
N PHE A 51 8.65 13.35 4.53
CA PHE A 51 9.84 12.82 5.19
C PHE A 51 9.68 12.51 6.68
N ASP A 52 8.45 12.49 7.20
CA ASP A 52 8.21 12.17 8.60
C ASP A 52 8.08 10.66 8.77
N VAL A 53 9.22 10.01 8.90
CA VAL A 53 9.30 8.55 9.02
C VAL A 53 8.57 8.07 10.28
N ARG A 54 8.66 8.86 11.36
CA ARG A 54 7.99 8.47 12.60
C ARG A 54 6.48 8.48 12.45
N ALA A 55 5.93 9.50 11.83
CA ALA A 55 4.49 9.57 11.60
C ALA A 55 4.03 8.41 10.71
N GLY A 56 4.80 8.08 9.69
CA GLY A 56 4.51 6.95 8.82
C GLY A 56 4.52 5.63 9.58
N ALA A 57 5.55 5.43 10.40
CA ALA A 57 5.67 4.21 11.20
C ALA A 57 4.51 4.07 12.18
N LEU A 58 4.08 5.17 12.80
CA LEU A 58 2.96 5.14 13.75
C LEU A 58 1.65 4.85 13.03
N ALA A 59 1.43 5.44 11.85
CA ALA A 59 0.23 5.16 11.07
C ALA A 59 0.17 3.68 10.68
N LEU A 60 1.29 3.12 10.24
CA LEU A 60 1.35 1.71 9.89
C LEU A 60 1.09 0.84 11.11
N ALA A 61 1.72 1.16 12.25
CA ALA A 61 1.55 0.38 13.47
C ALA A 61 0.08 0.34 13.92
N ARG A 62 -0.65 1.45 13.75
CA ARG A 62 -2.06 1.50 14.11
C ARG A 62 -2.94 0.72 13.15
N SER A 63 -2.48 0.54 11.92
CA SER A 63 -3.29 -0.01 10.85
C SER A 63 -3.05 -1.50 10.59
N VAL A 64 -1.84 -1.96 10.85
CA VAL A 64 -1.40 -3.27 10.38
C VAL A 64 -2.28 -4.42 10.88
N GLN A 65 -2.83 -4.30 12.09
CA GLN A 65 -3.66 -5.36 12.64
C GLN A 65 -4.97 -5.55 11.87
N TYR A 66 -5.37 -4.56 11.08
CA TYR A 66 -6.60 -4.64 10.31
C TYR A 66 -6.36 -5.00 8.85
N LEU A 67 -5.11 -5.01 8.42
CA LEU A 67 -4.78 -5.25 7.02
C LEU A 67 -4.73 -6.74 6.74
N PRO A 68 -5.21 -7.18 5.57
CA PRO A 68 -5.07 -8.59 5.20
C PRO A 68 -3.60 -8.91 4.92
N PRO A 69 -3.26 -10.21 4.90
CA PRO A 69 -1.92 -10.61 4.53
C PRO A 69 -1.55 -10.09 3.14
N GLY A 70 -0.32 -9.69 2.96
CA GLY A 70 0.14 -9.16 1.69
C GLY A 70 1.42 -8.37 1.84
N VAL A 71 1.61 -7.42 0.93
CA VAL A 71 2.80 -6.60 0.87
C VAL A 71 2.45 -5.19 1.35
N VAL A 72 3.33 -4.59 2.11
CA VAL A 72 3.20 -3.18 2.48
C VAL A 72 4.17 -2.39 1.62
N LEU A 73 3.62 -1.42 0.89
CA LEU A 73 4.42 -0.48 0.11
C LEU A 73 4.43 0.84 0.87
N ALA A 74 5.60 1.28 1.28
CA ALA A 74 5.73 2.49 2.07
C ALA A 74 6.85 3.39 1.54
#